data_b2094bfdb3affffa46658f5cd6b129db
#
_entry.id   b2094bfdb3affffa46658f5cd6b129db
#
_cell.length_a   1.000
_cell.length_b   1.000
_cell.length_c   1.000
_cell.angle_alpha   90.00
_cell.angle_beta   90.00
_cell.angle_gamma   90.00
#
_symmetry.space_group_name_H-M   'P 1'
#
loop_
_entity.id
_entity.type
_entity.pdbx_description
1 polymer ?
#
loop_
_entity_poly.entity_id
_entity_poly.type
_entity_poly.pdbx_seq_one_letter_code
_entity_poly.pdbx_strand_id
1 'polypeptide(L)'
;MKLILKNSVLAALPLAIALAGCAPSHEVANPPQQQIPASHVSMDLPAAVKNGWPHTDWWKDYHDAQLDNLIQRALANAPDMQIAEQRIRLAEAQARMSQANLGPEMDFSADIERQKMSAEGLMGPFATDTDGNTGPWYTNGTFGLTAGWDLDLWGKNRALVKARIGELKAQVAEQAQTRELLSGSVARLYWQWQTEAAIKAVLQQVKNEQNNIVTVDKALYQRGITNSAEGAENDINVSKTD
;
A
#
# COMPACT_ATOMS: atom_id res chain seq x y z
N MET A 1 -53.98 -45.75 -11.16
CA MET A 1 -53.38 -44.93 -10.08
C MET A 1 -51.91 -45.25 -9.77
N LYS A 2 -51.34 -46.42 -10.11
CA LYS A 2 -49.90 -46.75 -9.88
C LYS A 2 -48.90 -46.20 -10.93
N LEU A 3 -49.34 -45.86 -12.15
CA LEU A 3 -48.45 -45.30 -13.19
C LEU A 3 -48.13 -43.81 -13.02
N ILE A 4 -49.03 -43.04 -12.44
CA ILE A 4 -48.85 -41.58 -12.26
C ILE A 4 -47.79 -41.28 -11.17
N LEU A 5 -47.70 -42.14 -10.15
CA LEU A 5 -46.71 -41.98 -9.09
C LEU A 5 -45.27 -42.25 -9.56
N LYS A 6 -45.08 -43.16 -10.53
CA LYS A 6 -43.73 -43.47 -11.02
C LYS A 6 -43.10 -42.34 -11.85
N ASN A 7 -43.92 -41.62 -12.63
CA ASN A 7 -43.43 -40.51 -13.43
C ASN A 7 -43.14 -39.23 -12.59
N SER A 8 -43.85 -39.03 -11.49
CA SER A 8 -43.64 -37.92 -10.58
C SER A 8 -42.29 -38.02 -9.82
N VAL A 9 -41.88 -39.25 -9.48
CA VAL A 9 -40.58 -39.48 -8.80
C VAL A 9 -39.41 -39.30 -9.77
N LEU A 10 -39.58 -39.68 -11.05
CA LEU A 10 -38.55 -39.48 -12.07
C LEU A 10 -38.32 -38.00 -12.43
N ALA A 11 -39.36 -37.17 -12.32
CA ALA A 11 -39.26 -35.74 -12.58
C ALA A 11 -38.70 -34.93 -11.35
N ALA A 12 -38.88 -35.44 -10.13
CA ALA A 12 -38.40 -34.82 -8.91
C ALA A 12 -36.88 -34.99 -8.71
N LEU A 13 -36.29 -36.05 -9.24
CA LEU A 13 -34.85 -36.33 -9.06
C LEU A 13 -33.92 -35.30 -9.73
N PRO A 14 -34.11 -34.87 -11.00
CA PRO A 14 -33.29 -33.85 -11.62
C PRO A 14 -33.49 -32.46 -10.97
N LEU A 15 -34.67 -32.16 -10.43
CA LEU A 15 -34.94 -30.91 -9.74
C LEU A 15 -34.22 -30.87 -8.38
N ALA A 16 -34.11 -31.96 -7.66
CA ALA A 16 -33.38 -32.07 -6.40
C ALA A 16 -31.86 -31.95 -6.62
N ILE A 17 -31.32 -32.46 -7.74
CA ILE A 17 -29.90 -32.34 -8.09
C ILE A 17 -29.54 -30.88 -8.49
N ALA A 18 -30.45 -30.21 -9.21
CA ALA A 18 -30.27 -28.79 -9.56
C ALA A 18 -30.24 -27.85 -8.35
N LEU A 19 -31.02 -28.18 -7.30
CA LEU A 19 -31.00 -27.40 -6.02
C LEU A 19 -29.79 -27.70 -5.15
N ALA A 20 -29.20 -28.89 -5.24
CA ALA A 20 -27.99 -29.24 -4.46
C ALA A 20 -26.71 -28.58 -5.01
N GLY A 21 -26.72 -28.13 -6.29
CA GLY A 21 -25.59 -27.40 -6.88
C GLY A 21 -25.41 -25.96 -6.40
N CYS A 22 -26.37 -25.41 -5.69
CA CYS A 22 -26.31 -24.07 -5.10
C CYS A 22 -25.85 -24.09 -3.64
N ALA A 23 -24.87 -24.93 -3.28
CA ALA A 23 -24.24 -24.79 -1.96
C ALA A 23 -23.57 -23.41 -1.90
N PRO A 24 -23.96 -22.54 -0.94
CA PRO A 24 -23.23 -21.28 -0.76
C PRO A 24 -21.77 -21.65 -0.51
N SER A 25 -20.88 -21.04 -1.28
CA SER A 25 -19.45 -21.13 -0.98
C SER A 25 -19.28 -20.79 0.48
N HIS A 26 -18.76 -21.73 1.27
CA HIS A 26 -18.42 -21.46 2.66
C HIS A 26 -17.53 -20.24 2.68
N GLU A 27 -18.06 -19.14 3.16
CA GLU A 27 -17.27 -17.99 3.52
C GLU A 27 -16.23 -18.53 4.50
N VAL A 28 -14.96 -18.58 4.09
CA VAL A 28 -13.88 -18.85 5.05
C VAL A 28 -13.89 -17.68 6.00
N ALA A 29 -14.63 -17.84 7.07
CA ALA A 29 -15.00 -16.77 8.01
C ALA A 29 -13.76 -16.15 8.68
N ASN A 30 -12.65 -16.87 8.71
CA ASN A 30 -11.35 -16.37 9.12
C ASN A 30 -10.28 -17.07 8.28
N PRO A 31 -9.41 -16.33 7.56
CA PRO A 31 -8.17 -16.93 7.11
C PRO A 31 -7.48 -17.54 8.34
N PRO A 32 -6.89 -18.73 8.21
CA PRO A 32 -6.16 -19.31 9.34
C PRO A 32 -5.18 -18.25 9.83
N GLN A 33 -5.39 -17.80 11.06
CA GLN A 33 -4.39 -16.94 11.71
C GLN A 33 -3.11 -17.75 11.68
N GLN A 34 -2.13 -17.27 10.97
CA GLN A 34 -0.80 -17.83 10.94
C GLN A 34 -0.35 -17.81 12.42
N GLN A 35 -0.46 -18.96 13.09
CA GLN A 35 0.10 -19.12 14.42
C GLN A 35 1.60 -18.97 14.21
N ILE A 36 2.11 -17.78 14.53
CA ILE A 36 3.56 -17.59 14.63
C ILE A 36 3.98 -18.61 15.67
N PRO A 37 4.83 -19.62 15.32
CA PRO A 37 5.32 -20.56 16.30
C PRO A 37 5.86 -19.74 17.46
N ALA A 38 5.39 -20.02 18.67
CA ALA A 38 5.98 -19.42 19.86
C ALA A 38 7.47 -19.78 19.80
N SER A 39 8.29 -18.85 19.34
CA SER A 39 9.72 -19.06 19.31
C SER A 39 10.13 -19.21 20.76
N HIS A 40 10.61 -20.40 21.12
CA HIS A 40 11.18 -20.69 22.44
C HIS A 40 12.51 -19.97 22.66
N VAL A 41 12.68 -18.81 22.08
CA VAL A 41 13.74 -17.89 22.40
C VAL A 41 13.28 -17.14 23.65
N SER A 42 13.60 -17.70 24.81
CA SER A 42 13.56 -16.98 26.08
C SER A 42 14.64 -15.90 26.09
N MET A 43 14.53 -14.94 25.20
CA MET A 43 15.16 -13.65 25.39
C MET A 43 14.37 -12.93 26.48
N ASP A 44 15.04 -12.42 27.49
CA ASP A 44 14.48 -11.39 28.37
C ASP A 44 14.27 -10.12 27.53
N LEU A 45 13.19 -10.18 26.72
CA LEU A 45 12.81 -9.03 25.92
C LEU A 45 12.35 -7.90 26.87
N PRO A 46 12.78 -6.66 26.61
CA PRO A 46 12.31 -5.52 27.37
C PRO A 46 10.78 -5.53 27.51
N ALA A 47 10.25 -5.04 28.61
CA ALA A 47 8.81 -5.04 28.89
C ALA A 47 7.97 -4.44 27.75
N ALA A 48 8.53 -3.52 26.97
CA ALA A 48 7.92 -2.93 25.79
C ALA A 48 7.60 -3.94 24.68
N VAL A 49 8.36 -5.04 24.57
CA VAL A 49 8.12 -6.10 23.57
C VAL A 49 7.11 -7.14 24.07
N LYS A 50 6.92 -7.24 25.38
CA LYS A 50 5.94 -8.17 25.99
C LYS A 50 4.50 -7.73 25.78
N ASN A 51 4.24 -6.47 25.43
CA ASN A 51 2.91 -5.87 25.35
C ASN A 51 2.27 -5.89 23.94
N GLY A 52 2.80 -6.66 22.99
CA GLY A 52 2.26 -6.77 21.64
C GLY A 52 2.84 -5.76 20.66
N TRP A 53 2.05 -5.36 19.65
CA TRP A 53 2.48 -4.39 18.66
C TRP A 53 2.73 -3.02 19.30
N PRO A 54 3.79 -2.29 18.89
CA PRO A 54 4.04 -0.95 19.36
C PRO A 54 2.85 -0.05 19.00
N HIS A 55 2.51 0.88 19.89
CA HIS A 55 1.47 1.85 19.57
C HIS A 55 1.93 2.83 18.49
N THR A 56 0.99 3.50 17.86
CA THR A 56 1.19 4.32 16.65
C THR A 56 2.31 5.36 16.79
N ASP A 57 2.54 5.86 17.99
CA ASP A 57 3.51 6.92 18.30
C ASP A 57 4.58 6.43 19.30
N TRP A 58 5.02 5.19 19.16
CA TRP A 58 5.95 4.49 20.06
C TRP A 58 7.22 5.25 20.39
N TRP A 59 7.69 6.11 19.47
CA TRP A 59 8.91 6.93 19.69
C TRP A 59 8.76 7.99 20.77
N LYS A 60 7.53 8.36 21.13
CA LYS A 60 7.27 9.33 22.22
C LYS A 60 7.65 8.80 23.60
N ASP A 61 7.72 7.49 23.74
CA ASP A 61 8.15 6.84 24.99
C ASP A 61 9.62 7.13 25.31
N TYR A 62 10.41 7.55 24.32
CA TYR A 62 11.78 8.02 24.56
C TYR A 62 11.86 9.42 25.16
N HIS A 63 10.74 10.15 25.23
CA HIS A 63 10.68 11.53 25.77
C HIS A 63 11.68 12.50 25.14
N ASP A 64 12.06 12.26 23.87
CA ASP A 64 12.99 13.08 23.10
C ASP A 64 12.21 13.95 22.10
N ALA A 65 12.14 15.25 22.38
CA ALA A 65 11.42 16.21 21.55
C ALA A 65 12.05 16.40 20.16
N GLN A 66 13.37 16.19 20.04
CA GLN A 66 14.07 16.31 18.77
C GLN A 66 13.75 15.11 17.87
N LEU A 67 13.77 13.91 18.42
CA LEU A 67 13.36 12.70 17.74
C LEU A 67 11.89 12.78 17.30
N ASP A 68 10.99 13.22 18.17
CA ASP A 68 9.56 13.38 17.85
C ASP A 68 9.37 14.34 16.67
N ASN A 69 10.02 15.51 16.70
CA ASN A 69 9.94 16.47 15.58
C ASN A 69 10.46 15.90 14.26
N LEU A 70 11.58 15.17 14.28
CA LEU A 70 12.15 14.54 13.08
C LEU A 70 11.21 13.51 12.48
N ILE A 71 10.64 12.63 13.30
CA ILE A 71 9.72 11.60 12.83
C ILE A 71 8.43 12.24 12.31
N GLN A 72 7.85 13.21 13.00
CA GLN A 72 6.65 13.90 12.53
C GLN A 72 6.87 14.58 11.18
N ARG A 73 8.01 15.25 11.00
CA ARG A 73 8.37 15.88 9.72
C ARG A 73 8.58 14.85 8.61
N ALA A 74 9.22 13.73 8.91
CA ALA A 74 9.40 12.65 7.95
C ALA A 74 8.06 12.06 7.52
N LEU A 75 7.17 11.76 8.46
CA LEU A 75 5.84 11.20 8.18
C LEU A 75 4.97 12.17 7.37
N ALA A 76 5.06 13.48 7.64
CA ALA A 76 4.27 14.49 6.93
C ALA A 76 4.74 14.73 5.49
N ASN A 77 6.03 14.55 5.19
CA ASN A 77 6.61 14.93 3.90
C ASN A 77 7.11 13.76 3.07
N ALA A 78 7.09 12.52 3.58
CA ALA A 78 7.58 11.37 2.84
C ALA A 78 6.70 11.05 1.62
N PRO A 79 7.27 10.91 0.42
CA PRO A 79 6.54 10.52 -0.77
C PRO A 79 5.82 9.18 -0.61
N ASP A 80 6.40 8.21 0.09
CA ASP A 80 5.80 6.90 0.32
C ASP A 80 4.50 6.98 1.12
N MET A 81 4.41 7.91 2.09
CA MET A 81 3.18 8.17 2.83
C MET A 81 2.10 8.76 1.94
N GLN A 82 2.48 9.69 1.04
CA GLN A 82 1.56 10.27 0.06
C GLN A 82 1.05 9.22 -0.93
N ILE A 83 1.94 8.35 -1.42
CA ILE A 83 1.56 7.23 -2.29
C ILE A 83 0.58 6.29 -1.58
N ALA A 84 0.86 5.92 -0.34
CA ALA A 84 -0.03 5.06 0.46
C ALA A 84 -1.42 5.68 0.63
N GLU A 85 -1.49 6.99 0.90
CA GLU A 85 -2.77 7.71 0.99
C GLU A 85 -3.56 7.67 -0.34
N GLN A 86 -2.90 7.88 -1.48
CA GLN A 86 -3.55 7.82 -2.78
C GLN A 86 -4.04 6.41 -3.12
N ARG A 87 -3.32 5.36 -2.70
CA ARG A 87 -3.76 3.96 -2.85
C ARG A 87 -5.04 3.68 -2.05
N ILE A 88 -5.14 4.21 -0.84
CA ILE A 88 -6.37 4.12 -0.03
C ILE A 88 -7.53 4.81 -0.75
N ARG A 89 -7.34 6.04 -1.24
CA ARG A 89 -8.37 6.78 -2.00
C ARG A 89 -8.82 6.02 -3.25
N LEU A 90 -7.89 5.40 -3.96
CA LEU A 90 -8.20 4.56 -5.11
C LEU A 90 -9.03 3.34 -4.71
N ALA A 91 -8.64 2.63 -3.66
CA ALA A 91 -9.38 1.47 -3.16
C ALA A 91 -10.79 1.86 -2.65
N GLU A 92 -10.94 3.03 -2.01
CA GLU A 92 -12.25 3.57 -1.63
C GLU A 92 -13.13 3.84 -2.86
N ALA A 93 -12.57 4.45 -3.90
CA ALA A 93 -13.31 4.73 -5.13
C ALA A 93 -13.77 3.42 -5.81
N GLN A 94 -12.91 2.40 -5.86
CA GLN A 94 -13.25 1.08 -6.39
C GLN A 94 -14.33 0.38 -5.56
N ALA A 95 -14.27 0.49 -4.23
CA ALA A 95 -15.33 -0.05 -3.37
C ALA A 95 -16.67 0.66 -3.62
N ARG A 96 -16.69 2.00 -3.76
CA ARG A 96 -17.88 2.78 -4.10
C ARG A 96 -18.44 2.43 -5.49
N MET A 97 -17.57 2.25 -6.49
CA MET A 97 -18.00 1.77 -7.82
C MET A 97 -18.70 0.41 -7.74
N SER A 98 -18.12 -0.52 -6.97
CA SER A 98 -18.75 -1.84 -6.78
C SER A 98 -20.08 -1.76 -6.03
N GLN A 99 -20.23 -0.80 -5.10
CA GLN A 99 -21.50 -0.54 -4.41
C GLN A 99 -22.53 0.05 -5.34
N ALA A 100 -22.13 0.90 -6.29
CA ALA A 100 -23.06 1.47 -7.28
C ALA A 100 -23.72 0.38 -8.13
N ASN A 101 -23.03 -0.70 -8.43
CA ASN A 101 -23.57 -1.85 -9.18
C ASN A 101 -24.67 -2.64 -8.44
N LEU A 102 -24.92 -2.33 -7.16
CA LEU A 102 -26.08 -2.89 -6.43
C LEU A 102 -27.38 -2.13 -6.70
N GLY A 103 -27.29 -0.93 -7.26
CA GLY A 103 -28.43 -0.08 -7.60
C GLY A 103 -28.83 -0.15 -9.07
N PRO A 104 -29.92 0.55 -9.44
CA PRO A 104 -30.27 0.71 -10.84
C PRO A 104 -29.25 1.59 -11.57
N GLU A 105 -28.92 1.21 -12.79
CA GLU A 105 -28.10 1.96 -13.72
C GLU A 105 -29.00 2.68 -14.72
N MET A 106 -28.69 3.93 -15.02
CA MET A 106 -29.42 4.72 -16.01
C MET A 106 -28.40 5.33 -16.98
N ASP A 107 -28.55 4.98 -18.25
CA ASP A 107 -27.71 5.50 -19.31
C ASP A 107 -28.51 6.42 -20.22
N PHE A 108 -27.97 7.58 -20.45
CA PHE A 108 -28.46 8.50 -21.49
C PHE A 108 -27.50 8.47 -22.67
N SER A 109 -28.03 8.17 -23.84
CA SER A 109 -27.28 8.19 -25.10
C SER A 109 -27.84 9.25 -26.02
N ALA A 110 -26.96 10.02 -26.63
CA ALA A 110 -27.29 10.95 -27.70
C ALA A 110 -26.28 10.77 -28.82
N ASP A 111 -26.77 10.37 -29.97
CA ASP A 111 -25.95 10.18 -31.16
C ASP A 111 -26.50 11.03 -32.31
N ILE A 112 -25.62 11.76 -32.96
CA ILE A 112 -25.96 12.56 -34.16
C ILE A 112 -24.97 12.17 -35.24
N GLU A 113 -25.48 11.50 -36.23
CA GLU A 113 -24.71 11.03 -37.38
C GLU A 113 -25.16 11.74 -38.66
N ARG A 114 -24.20 12.19 -39.45
CA ARG A 114 -24.43 12.68 -40.80
C ARG A 114 -23.81 11.72 -41.81
N GLN A 115 -24.67 11.07 -42.58
CA GLN A 115 -24.25 10.09 -43.55
C GLN A 115 -24.78 10.37 -44.93
N LYS A 116 -24.03 9.96 -45.95
CA LYS A 116 -24.46 9.97 -47.33
C LYS A 116 -24.91 8.59 -47.71
N MET A 117 -26.17 8.48 -48.19
CA MET A 117 -26.69 7.22 -48.63
C MET A 117 -26.10 6.89 -50.00
N SER A 118 -25.72 5.61 -50.19
CA SER A 118 -25.26 5.12 -51.47
C SER A 118 -26.47 4.89 -52.41
N ALA A 119 -26.38 5.41 -53.63
CA ALA A 119 -27.43 5.15 -54.65
C ALA A 119 -27.53 3.66 -55.07
N GLU A 120 -26.44 2.92 -54.86
CA GLU A 120 -26.37 1.49 -55.16
C GLU A 120 -26.56 0.58 -53.94
N GLY A 121 -26.87 1.17 -52.78
CA GLY A 121 -27.10 0.44 -51.54
C GLY A 121 -28.49 -0.21 -51.47
N LEU A 122 -28.79 -0.84 -50.33
CA LEU A 122 -30.07 -1.53 -50.08
C LEU A 122 -31.30 -0.59 -50.22
N MET A 123 -31.14 0.71 -50.05
CA MET A 123 -32.17 1.74 -50.23
C MET A 123 -32.11 2.39 -51.62
N GLY A 124 -31.34 1.85 -52.57
CA GLY A 124 -30.98 2.34 -53.86
C GLY A 124 -31.93 3.32 -54.54
N PRO A 125 -33.13 2.93 -55.03
CA PRO A 125 -34.03 3.81 -55.76
C PRO A 125 -34.58 4.96 -54.92
N PHE A 126 -34.61 4.80 -53.60
CA PHE A 126 -35.16 5.80 -52.66
C PHE A 126 -34.06 6.71 -52.08
N ALA A 127 -32.80 6.40 -52.39
CA ALA A 127 -31.63 7.14 -51.93
C ALA A 127 -31.05 8.10 -52.96
N THR A 128 -31.68 8.26 -54.14
CA THR A 128 -31.31 9.18 -55.18
C THR A 128 -32.07 10.51 -55.06
N ASP A 129 -31.45 11.62 -55.42
CA ASP A 129 -32.14 12.88 -55.63
C ASP A 129 -32.95 12.85 -56.95
N THR A 130 -33.75 13.91 -57.19
CA THR A 130 -34.58 14.06 -58.38
C THR A 130 -33.80 14.00 -59.72
N ASP A 131 -32.50 14.20 -59.66
CA ASP A 131 -31.61 14.20 -60.83
C ASP A 131 -30.87 12.86 -61.03
N GLY A 132 -31.17 11.85 -60.21
CA GLY A 132 -30.57 10.51 -60.28
C GLY A 132 -29.11 10.43 -59.87
N ASN A 133 -28.58 11.47 -59.26
CA ASN A 133 -27.19 11.52 -58.77
C ASN A 133 -27.04 10.82 -57.40
N THR A 134 -25.80 10.73 -56.96
CA THR A 134 -25.41 10.13 -55.69
C THR A 134 -26.30 10.54 -54.54
N GLY A 135 -26.76 9.58 -53.74
CA GLY A 135 -27.78 9.71 -52.69
C GLY A 135 -27.64 10.92 -51.77
N PRO A 136 -28.75 11.38 -51.23
CA PRO A 136 -28.81 12.56 -50.39
C PRO A 136 -28.05 12.38 -49.08
N TRP A 137 -27.62 13.51 -48.49
CA TRP A 137 -27.10 13.54 -47.15
C TRP A 137 -28.26 13.53 -46.16
N TYR A 138 -28.14 12.61 -45.18
CA TYR A 138 -29.08 12.55 -44.05
C TYR A 138 -28.35 12.91 -42.77
N THR A 139 -29.06 13.61 -41.91
CA THR A 139 -28.65 13.77 -40.51
C THR A 139 -29.64 12.96 -39.70
N ASN A 140 -29.14 11.94 -39.04
CA ASN A 140 -29.91 11.12 -38.12
C ASN A 140 -29.52 11.47 -36.69
N GLY A 141 -30.53 11.64 -35.82
CA GLY A 141 -30.32 11.87 -34.40
C GLY A 141 -31.08 10.84 -33.60
N THR A 142 -30.36 10.11 -32.75
CA THR A 142 -30.96 9.16 -31.83
C THR A 142 -30.72 9.59 -30.39
N PHE A 143 -31.80 9.72 -29.64
CA PHE A 143 -31.77 9.98 -28.23
C PHE A 143 -32.38 8.80 -27.47
N GLY A 144 -31.66 8.28 -26.51
CA GLY A 144 -32.09 7.11 -25.76
C GLY A 144 -31.88 7.29 -24.26
N LEU A 145 -32.79 6.79 -23.48
CA LEU A 145 -32.64 6.60 -22.04
C LEU A 145 -32.86 5.11 -21.75
N THR A 146 -31.84 4.44 -21.23
CA THR A 146 -31.91 3.05 -20.86
C THR A 146 -31.78 2.95 -19.35
N ALA A 147 -32.65 2.16 -18.71
CA ALA A 147 -32.56 1.84 -17.30
C ALA A 147 -32.42 0.33 -17.13
N GLY A 148 -31.41 -0.09 -16.40
CA GLY A 148 -31.14 -1.48 -16.07
C GLY A 148 -30.96 -1.67 -14.58
N TRP A 149 -31.37 -2.82 -14.05
CA TRP A 149 -31.08 -3.19 -12.67
C TRP A 149 -30.82 -4.69 -12.58
N ASP A 150 -29.60 -5.04 -12.14
CA ASP A 150 -29.22 -6.41 -11.86
C ASP A 150 -29.64 -6.77 -10.44
N LEU A 151 -30.72 -7.57 -10.33
CA LEU A 151 -31.18 -8.08 -9.04
C LEU A 151 -30.25 -9.19 -8.57
N ASP A 152 -29.39 -8.87 -7.61
CA ASP A 152 -28.36 -9.76 -7.07
C ASP A 152 -28.97 -10.89 -6.21
N LEU A 153 -29.70 -11.82 -6.84
CA LEU A 153 -30.41 -12.90 -6.14
C LEU A 153 -29.45 -13.90 -5.47
N TRP A 154 -28.30 -14.15 -6.10
CA TRP A 154 -27.28 -15.09 -5.62
C TRP A 154 -26.11 -14.44 -4.87
N GLY A 155 -26.12 -13.14 -4.71
CA GLY A 155 -25.11 -12.41 -3.92
C GLY A 155 -23.76 -12.21 -4.60
N LYS A 156 -23.68 -12.32 -5.94
CA LYS A 156 -22.46 -12.08 -6.72
C LYS A 156 -21.92 -10.66 -6.50
N ASN A 157 -22.78 -9.66 -6.70
CA ASN A 157 -22.38 -8.25 -6.58
C ASN A 157 -22.10 -7.89 -5.12
N ARG A 158 -22.87 -8.41 -4.17
CA ARG A 158 -22.58 -8.26 -2.73
C ARG A 158 -21.25 -8.88 -2.32
N ALA A 159 -20.91 -10.04 -2.87
CA ALA A 159 -19.61 -10.67 -2.63
C ALA A 159 -18.46 -9.84 -3.20
N LEU A 160 -18.64 -9.24 -4.40
CA LEU A 160 -17.66 -8.34 -4.99
C LEU A 160 -17.43 -7.09 -4.11
N VAL A 161 -18.50 -6.47 -3.60
CA VAL A 161 -18.39 -5.34 -2.67
C VAL A 161 -17.60 -5.72 -1.42
N LYS A 162 -17.88 -6.88 -0.82
CA LYS A 162 -17.12 -7.39 0.33
C LYS A 162 -15.63 -7.56 -0.01
N ALA A 163 -15.31 -8.09 -1.19
CA ALA A 163 -13.92 -8.24 -1.63
C ALA A 163 -13.23 -6.87 -1.76
N ARG A 164 -13.88 -5.87 -2.37
CA ARG A 164 -13.33 -4.50 -2.48
C ARG A 164 -13.14 -3.82 -1.13
N ILE A 165 -14.04 -4.05 -0.17
CA ILE A 165 -13.85 -3.57 1.20
C ILE A 165 -12.65 -4.27 1.86
N GLY A 166 -12.43 -5.55 1.58
CA GLY A 166 -11.24 -6.28 2.03
C GLY A 166 -9.95 -5.69 1.48
N GLU A 167 -9.90 -5.37 0.19
CA GLU A 167 -8.77 -4.69 -0.46
C GLU A 167 -8.50 -3.31 0.15
N LEU A 168 -9.54 -2.52 0.42
CA LEU A 168 -9.40 -1.24 1.11
C LEU A 168 -8.76 -1.40 2.49
N LYS A 169 -9.21 -2.38 3.28
CA LYS A 169 -8.61 -2.67 4.59
C LYS A 169 -7.14 -3.09 4.48
N ALA A 170 -6.77 -3.84 3.44
CA ALA A 170 -5.39 -4.20 3.17
C ALA A 170 -4.53 -2.95 2.89
N GLN A 171 -5.01 -2.00 2.08
CA GLN A 171 -4.29 -0.75 1.82
C GLN A 171 -4.10 0.10 3.08
N VAL A 172 -5.08 0.13 3.99
CA VAL A 172 -4.94 0.79 5.29
C VAL A 172 -3.86 0.12 6.15
N ALA A 173 -3.79 -1.21 6.14
CA ALA A 173 -2.74 -1.94 6.85
C ALA A 173 -1.35 -1.69 6.25
N GLU A 174 -1.22 -1.63 4.92
CA GLU A 174 0.03 -1.29 4.23
C GLU A 174 0.49 0.13 4.55
N GLN A 175 -0.41 1.09 4.66
CA GLN A 175 -0.07 2.45 5.11
C GLN A 175 0.48 2.44 6.54
N ALA A 176 -0.15 1.69 7.44
CA ALA A 176 0.34 1.55 8.83
C ALA A 176 1.75 0.94 8.86
N GLN A 177 2.00 -0.08 8.05
CA GLN A 177 3.33 -0.68 7.90
C GLN A 177 4.36 0.33 7.34
N THR A 178 4.01 1.11 6.33
CA THR A 178 4.89 2.14 5.76
C THR A 178 5.25 3.18 6.82
N ARG A 179 4.29 3.61 7.63
CA ARG A 179 4.49 4.51 8.77
C ARG A 179 5.48 3.93 9.77
N GLU A 180 5.31 2.66 10.13
CA GLU A 180 6.16 1.96 11.09
C GLU A 180 7.61 1.85 10.59
N LEU A 181 7.80 1.42 9.34
CA LEU A 181 9.12 1.30 8.71
C LEU A 181 9.83 2.65 8.61
N LEU A 182 9.11 3.70 8.25
CA LEU A 182 9.67 5.04 8.13
C LEU A 182 10.08 5.59 9.50
N SER A 183 9.19 5.52 10.49
CA SER A 183 9.50 5.99 11.85
C SER A 183 10.67 5.24 12.46
N GLY A 184 10.72 3.91 12.29
CA GLY A 184 11.84 3.08 12.74
C GLY A 184 13.16 3.42 12.06
N SER A 185 13.13 3.72 10.76
CA SER A 185 14.33 4.12 10.02
C SER A 185 14.87 5.47 10.49
N VAL A 186 14.00 6.45 10.69
CA VAL A 186 14.38 7.77 11.22
C VAL A 186 14.96 7.65 12.62
N ALA A 187 14.33 6.89 13.50
CA ALA A 187 14.81 6.66 14.86
C ALA A 187 16.20 6.01 14.87
N ARG A 188 16.41 4.98 14.03
CA ARG A 188 17.71 4.31 13.90
C ARG A 188 18.80 5.28 13.46
N LEU A 189 18.56 6.07 12.41
CA LEU A 189 19.51 7.05 11.91
C LEU A 189 19.79 8.15 12.94
N TYR A 190 18.78 8.58 13.70
CA TYR A 190 18.94 9.55 14.76
C TYR A 190 19.89 9.05 15.87
N TRP A 191 19.67 7.82 16.35
CA TRP A 191 20.53 7.25 17.40
C TRP A 191 21.93 6.93 16.88
N GLN A 192 22.06 6.52 15.61
CA GLN A 192 23.37 6.33 14.99
C GLN A 192 24.13 7.65 14.94
N TRP A 193 23.50 8.72 14.50
CA TRP A 193 24.10 10.05 14.46
C TRP A 193 24.51 10.55 15.86
N GLN A 194 23.66 10.35 16.86
CA GLN A 194 23.99 10.68 18.26
C GLN A 194 25.22 9.91 18.76
N THR A 195 25.29 8.62 18.42
CA THR A 195 26.42 7.78 18.78
C THR A 195 27.72 8.25 18.12
N GLU A 196 27.66 8.54 16.81
CA GLU A 196 28.83 9.05 16.08
C GLU A 196 29.28 10.41 16.60
N ALA A 197 28.34 11.30 16.96
CA ALA A 197 28.67 12.58 17.59
C ALA A 197 29.37 12.40 18.94
N ALA A 198 28.91 11.46 19.76
CA ALA A 198 29.53 11.14 21.04
C ALA A 198 30.93 10.52 20.84
N ILE A 199 31.10 9.61 19.90
CA ILE A 199 32.41 9.04 19.57
C ILE A 199 33.36 10.13 19.11
N LYS A 200 32.93 11.03 18.23
CA LYS A 200 33.74 12.18 17.79
C LYS A 200 34.19 13.04 18.93
N ALA A 201 33.33 13.32 19.92
CA ALA A 201 33.69 14.11 21.10
C ALA A 201 34.78 13.42 21.94
N VAL A 202 34.67 12.09 22.14
CA VAL A 202 35.67 11.29 22.87
C VAL A 202 36.99 11.26 22.09
N LEU A 203 36.98 11.05 20.79
CA LEU A 203 38.19 11.06 19.96
C LEU A 203 38.89 12.41 20.01
N GLN A 204 38.14 13.50 19.99
CA GLN A 204 38.70 14.86 20.13
C GLN A 204 39.38 15.03 21.49
N GLN A 205 38.82 14.50 22.57
CA GLN A 205 39.44 14.52 23.89
C GLN A 205 40.72 13.69 23.89
N VAL A 206 40.68 12.46 23.35
CA VAL A 206 41.88 11.61 23.24
C VAL A 206 43.00 12.32 22.48
N LYS A 207 42.66 12.96 21.34
CA LYS A 207 43.64 13.74 20.56
C LYS A 207 44.26 14.87 21.36
N ASN A 208 43.46 15.60 22.15
CA ASN A 208 43.96 16.66 23.01
C ASN A 208 44.94 16.12 24.08
N GLU A 209 44.61 14.99 24.70
CA GLU A 209 45.52 14.35 25.68
C GLU A 209 46.81 13.86 25.03
N GLN A 210 46.75 13.26 23.85
CA GLN A 210 47.94 12.85 23.11
C GLN A 210 48.83 14.02 22.73
N ASN A 211 48.27 15.16 22.30
CA ASN A 211 49.02 16.38 22.04
C ASN A 211 49.71 16.92 23.29
N ASN A 212 49.07 16.82 24.47
CA ASN A 212 49.66 17.18 25.74
C ASN A 212 50.88 16.28 26.04
N ILE A 213 50.76 14.94 25.83
CA ILE A 213 51.85 14.01 26.02
C ILE A 213 53.02 14.38 25.12
N VAL A 214 52.78 14.57 23.81
CA VAL A 214 53.83 14.98 22.85
C VAL A 214 54.49 16.29 23.30
N THR A 215 53.75 17.22 23.84
CA THR A 215 54.32 18.49 24.35
C THR A 215 55.24 18.27 25.55
N VAL A 216 54.85 17.39 26.49
CA VAL A 216 55.66 17.02 27.66
C VAL A 216 56.92 16.26 27.22
N ASP A 217 56.78 15.32 26.32
CA ASP A 217 57.93 14.52 25.80
C ASP A 217 58.96 15.39 25.09
N LYS A 218 58.52 16.35 24.27
CA LYS A 218 59.40 17.34 23.63
C LYS A 218 60.14 18.18 24.68
N ALA A 219 59.49 18.56 25.76
CA ALA A 219 60.13 19.30 26.85
C ALA A 219 61.13 18.45 27.61
N LEU A 220 60.86 17.15 27.86
CA LEU A 220 61.78 16.21 28.49
C LEU A 220 62.96 15.91 27.59
N TYR A 221 62.75 15.74 26.28
CA TYR A 221 63.86 15.56 25.32
C TYR A 221 64.77 16.77 25.30
N GLN A 222 64.27 17.99 25.27
CA GLN A 222 65.07 19.22 25.32
C GLN A 222 65.93 19.30 26.59
N ARG A 223 65.50 18.70 27.70
CA ARG A 223 66.23 18.63 28.96
C ARG A 223 67.17 17.43 29.04
N GLY A 224 67.23 16.58 28.02
CA GLY A 224 68.11 15.40 27.97
C GLY A 224 67.64 14.24 28.87
N ILE A 225 66.36 14.20 29.23
CA ILE A 225 65.81 13.21 30.16
C ILE A 225 65.24 12.00 29.39
N THR A 226 64.80 12.16 28.12
CA THR A 226 64.29 11.09 27.28
C THR A 226 64.96 11.10 25.89
N ASN A 227 64.72 10.01 25.08
CA ASN A 227 65.32 9.84 23.77
C ASN A 227 64.34 10.24 22.65
N SER A 228 64.85 10.43 21.40
CA SER A 228 64.06 10.83 20.24
C SER A 228 63.09 9.75 19.73
N ALA A 229 63.25 8.48 20.09
CA ALA A 229 62.39 7.39 19.60
C ALA A 229 61.01 7.44 20.26
N GLU A 230 60.93 7.78 21.51
CA GLU A 230 59.68 7.91 22.28
C GLU A 230 58.83 9.08 21.77
N GLY A 231 59.45 10.21 21.40
CA GLY A 231 58.76 11.34 20.76
C GLY A 231 58.19 11.01 19.37
N ALA A 232 58.91 10.24 18.59
CA ALA A 232 58.47 9.82 17.25
C ALA A 232 57.25 8.85 17.30
N GLU A 233 57.22 7.92 18.29
CA GLU A 233 56.10 7.00 18.51
C GLU A 233 54.83 7.78 18.91
N ASN A 234 54.94 8.78 19.77
CA ASN A 234 53.81 9.64 20.17
C ASN A 234 53.28 10.51 19.03
N ASP A 235 54.13 11.02 18.17
CA ASP A 235 53.70 11.76 16.95
C ASP A 235 52.94 10.86 15.97
N ILE A 236 53.33 9.57 15.83
CA ILE A 236 52.57 8.57 15.04
C ILE A 236 51.21 8.30 15.65
N ASN A 237 51.10 8.16 16.95
CA ASN A 237 49.83 7.90 17.63
C ASN A 237 48.84 9.09 17.50
N VAL A 238 49.31 10.31 17.53
CA VAL A 238 48.48 11.51 17.24
C VAL A 238 47.95 11.44 15.80
N SER A 239 48.80 11.12 14.82
CA SER A 239 48.43 11.02 13.41
C SER A 239 47.39 9.92 13.11
N LYS A 240 47.33 8.86 13.91
CA LYS A 240 46.31 7.78 13.75
C LYS A 240 44.95 8.19 14.32
N THR A 241 44.87 9.23 15.12
CA THR A 241 43.63 9.68 15.74
C THR A 241 42.95 10.81 14.92
N ASP A 242 43.60 11.29 13.88
CA ASP A 242 43.04 12.20 12.87
C ASP A 242 42.17 11.48 11.85
#